data_0c778eaa1fd26d395a5af5cf3e31b8dd
#
_entry.id   0c778eaa1fd26d395a5af5cf3e31b8dd
#
_cell.length_a   1.000
_cell.length_b   1.000
_cell.length_c   1.000
_cell.angle_alpha   90.00
_cell.angle_beta   90.00
_cell.angle_gamma   90.00
#
_symmetry.space_group_name_H-M   'P 1'
#
loop_
_entity.id
_entity.type
_entity.pdbx_description
1 polymer ?
#
loop_
_entity_poly.entity_id
_entity_poly.type
_entity_poly.pdbx_seq_one_letter_code
_entity_poly.pdbx_strand_id
1 'polypeptide(L)'
;MDHKLSETEQYLWNFIEHHILEIPNYSIVKLSEQANVSTATIVRTMKKKVYEGFTSFKHHLKEGENKNINFSFLDKVDKGIRRAILKNEQEVVRTINMLEIGNIEDAIQKIKFADRVFVFARGFSEMIGQEMLVKLQLTGKNCQMHTDPEIIKSISQKLTKKDSVIFVSLNGETKELVTAAKNCYDAEIGSILVTANHSSTLKDYCEINLVGFKSEGSYFPDYEVRSRLPLQIIARILLDAYALRMGEN
;
A
#
# COMPACT_ATOMS: atom_id res chain seq x y z
N MET A 1 14.51 -5.00 -15.19
CA MET A 1 14.60 -3.74 -15.95
C MET A 1 13.18 -3.20 -16.10
N ASP A 2 12.83 -2.19 -15.33
CA ASP A 2 11.54 -1.53 -15.48
C ASP A 2 11.51 -0.74 -16.77
N HIS A 3 10.83 -1.26 -17.78
CA HIS A 3 10.62 -0.55 -19.02
C HIS A 3 9.58 0.55 -18.80
N LYS A 4 10.03 1.79 -18.71
CA LYS A 4 9.16 2.97 -18.56
C LYS A 4 8.06 2.95 -19.64
N LEU A 5 6.81 3.01 -19.20
CA LEU A 5 5.65 3.08 -20.09
C LEU A 5 5.64 4.46 -20.80
N SER A 6 5.20 4.49 -22.07
CA SER A 6 4.85 5.74 -22.74
C SER A 6 3.54 6.30 -22.17
N GLU A 7 3.21 7.55 -22.43
CA GLU A 7 1.96 8.19 -21.97
C GLU A 7 0.71 7.38 -22.37
N THR A 8 0.65 6.92 -23.60
CA THR A 8 -0.47 6.08 -24.08
C THR A 8 -0.52 4.72 -23.40
N GLU A 9 0.64 4.12 -23.10
CA GLU A 9 0.72 2.84 -22.38
C GLU A 9 0.35 3.01 -20.90
N GLN A 10 0.71 4.15 -20.30
CA GLN A 10 0.31 4.49 -18.93
C GLN A 10 -1.20 4.75 -18.85
N TYR A 11 -1.76 5.48 -19.81
CA TYR A 11 -3.20 5.69 -19.92
C TYR A 11 -3.95 4.35 -20.02
N LEU A 12 -3.49 3.46 -20.93
CA LEU A 12 -4.08 2.13 -21.07
C LEU A 12 -3.99 1.31 -19.77
N TRP A 13 -2.84 1.37 -19.09
CA TRP A 13 -2.67 0.64 -17.83
C TRP A 13 -3.62 1.16 -16.75
N ASN A 14 -3.75 2.46 -16.61
CA ASN A 14 -4.72 3.08 -15.70
C ASN A 14 -6.17 2.68 -16.06
N PHE A 15 -6.52 2.66 -17.34
CA PHE A 15 -7.82 2.17 -17.79
C PHE A 15 -8.06 0.72 -17.39
N ILE A 16 -7.09 -0.15 -17.58
CA ILE A 16 -7.16 -1.56 -17.17
C ILE A 16 -7.35 -1.67 -15.65
N GLU A 17 -6.62 -0.91 -14.86
CA GLU A 17 -6.75 -0.91 -13.39
C GLU A 17 -8.13 -0.47 -12.93
N HIS A 18 -8.73 0.51 -13.59
CA HIS A 18 -10.10 0.96 -13.28
C HIS A 18 -11.19 -0.07 -13.66
N HIS A 19 -10.92 -0.89 -14.68
CA HIS A 19 -11.87 -1.88 -15.19
C HIS A 19 -11.44 -3.33 -14.93
N ILE A 20 -10.56 -3.56 -13.97
CA ILE A 20 -9.87 -4.83 -13.76
C ILE A 20 -10.83 -6.03 -13.63
N LEU A 21 -12.01 -5.83 -13.05
CA LEU A 21 -13.03 -6.85 -12.88
C LEU A 21 -13.74 -7.23 -14.19
N GLU A 22 -13.72 -6.35 -15.18
CA GLU A 22 -14.37 -6.56 -16.48
C GLU A 22 -13.38 -7.12 -17.51
N ILE A 23 -12.08 -6.80 -17.35
CA ILE A 23 -11.00 -7.18 -18.26
C ILE A 23 -10.94 -8.69 -18.55
N PRO A 24 -11.15 -9.61 -17.57
CA PRO A 24 -11.16 -11.04 -17.85
C PRO A 24 -12.18 -11.47 -18.92
N ASN A 25 -13.26 -10.69 -19.07
CA ASN A 25 -14.34 -10.94 -20.04
C ASN A 25 -14.17 -10.16 -21.36
N TYR A 26 -13.12 -9.33 -21.49
CA TYR A 26 -12.86 -8.57 -22.71
C TYR A 26 -12.06 -9.38 -23.71
N SER A 27 -12.41 -9.24 -25.01
CA SER A 27 -11.48 -9.55 -26.09
C SER A 27 -10.46 -8.43 -26.24
N ILE A 28 -9.32 -8.69 -26.87
CA ILE A 28 -8.33 -7.63 -27.16
C ILE A 28 -8.93 -6.51 -28.02
N VAL A 29 -9.87 -6.85 -28.91
CA VAL A 29 -10.60 -5.90 -29.74
C VAL A 29 -11.50 -5.02 -28.86
N LYS A 30 -12.26 -5.62 -27.96
CA LYS A 30 -13.13 -4.90 -27.04
C LYS A 30 -12.33 -3.96 -26.12
N LEU A 31 -11.18 -4.40 -25.61
CA LEU A 31 -10.29 -3.52 -24.82
C LEU A 31 -9.75 -2.38 -25.68
N SER A 32 -9.36 -2.63 -26.93
CA SER A 32 -8.91 -1.62 -27.90
C SER A 32 -9.97 -0.53 -28.10
N GLU A 33 -11.21 -0.93 -28.31
CA GLU A 33 -12.34 -0.01 -28.50
C GLU A 33 -12.66 0.79 -27.22
N GLN A 34 -12.74 0.13 -26.08
CA GLN A 34 -13.12 0.78 -24.82
C GLN A 34 -12.03 1.72 -24.28
N ALA A 35 -10.77 1.37 -24.44
CA ALA A 35 -9.64 2.21 -24.06
C ALA A 35 -9.19 3.17 -25.16
N ASN A 36 -9.80 3.14 -26.34
CA ASN A 36 -9.44 3.94 -27.51
C ASN A 36 -7.94 3.89 -27.85
N VAL A 37 -7.35 2.68 -27.84
CA VAL A 37 -5.95 2.43 -28.17
C VAL A 37 -5.84 1.25 -29.14
N SER A 38 -4.73 1.17 -29.90
CA SER A 38 -4.52 0.05 -30.81
C SER A 38 -4.25 -1.27 -30.09
N THR A 39 -4.63 -2.39 -30.70
CA THR A 39 -4.28 -3.73 -30.18
C THR A 39 -2.77 -3.93 -30.06
N ALA A 40 -1.97 -3.30 -30.94
CA ALA A 40 -0.51 -3.29 -30.85
C ALA A 40 0.00 -2.58 -29.58
N THR A 41 -0.65 -1.49 -29.18
CA THR A 41 -0.35 -0.81 -27.91
C THR A 41 -0.64 -1.72 -26.73
N ILE A 42 -1.78 -2.44 -26.73
CA ILE A 42 -2.12 -3.41 -25.68
C ILE A 42 -1.03 -4.47 -25.55
N VAL A 43 -0.63 -5.10 -26.65
CA VAL A 43 0.41 -6.14 -26.62
C VAL A 43 1.74 -5.61 -26.10
N ARG A 44 2.16 -4.41 -26.51
CA ARG A 44 3.40 -3.78 -26.02
C ARG A 44 3.33 -3.49 -24.51
N THR A 45 2.20 -2.94 -24.05
CA THR A 45 1.98 -2.66 -22.63
C THR A 45 2.07 -3.95 -21.81
N MET A 46 1.42 -5.03 -22.26
CA MET A 46 1.49 -6.33 -21.59
C MET A 46 2.93 -6.84 -21.48
N LYS A 47 3.70 -6.78 -22.57
CA LYS A 47 5.11 -7.20 -22.57
C LYS A 47 5.98 -6.38 -21.63
N LYS A 48 5.78 -5.06 -21.56
CA LYS A 48 6.49 -4.18 -20.61
C LYS A 48 6.10 -4.47 -19.16
N LYS A 49 4.88 -4.97 -18.91
CA LYS A 49 4.38 -5.42 -17.61
C LYS A 49 4.67 -6.90 -17.32
N VAL A 50 5.63 -7.50 -18.07
CA VAL A 50 6.13 -8.88 -17.86
C VAL A 50 5.11 -9.97 -18.16
N TYR A 51 4.10 -9.69 -18.99
CA TYR A 51 3.18 -10.70 -19.51
C TYR A 51 3.53 -11.04 -20.97
N GLU A 52 3.38 -12.29 -21.38
CA GLU A 52 3.62 -12.71 -22.76
C GLU A 52 2.66 -12.02 -23.76
N GLY A 53 1.47 -11.64 -23.31
CA GLY A 53 0.45 -10.93 -24.06
C GLY A 53 -0.84 -10.76 -23.28
N PHE A 54 -1.87 -10.21 -23.95
CA PHE A 54 -3.17 -9.95 -23.30
C PHE A 54 -3.87 -11.22 -22.80
N THR A 55 -3.73 -12.34 -23.51
CA THR A 55 -4.29 -13.62 -23.08
C THR A 55 -3.62 -14.15 -21.82
N SER A 56 -2.28 -14.08 -21.75
CA SER A 56 -1.51 -14.45 -20.56
C SER A 56 -1.89 -13.56 -19.35
N PHE A 57 -2.02 -12.25 -19.58
CA PHE A 57 -2.50 -11.32 -18.56
C PHE A 57 -3.90 -11.67 -18.04
N LYS A 58 -4.85 -11.99 -18.94
CA LYS A 58 -6.20 -12.44 -18.55
C LYS A 58 -6.18 -13.74 -17.77
N HIS A 59 -5.32 -14.69 -18.17
CA HIS A 59 -5.13 -15.94 -17.42
C HIS A 59 -4.62 -15.65 -16.01
N HIS A 60 -3.63 -14.79 -15.89
CA HIS A 60 -3.10 -14.37 -14.58
C HIS A 60 -4.18 -13.70 -13.72
N LEU A 61 -5.04 -12.86 -14.29
CA LEU A 61 -6.19 -12.30 -13.57
C LEU A 61 -7.17 -13.39 -13.10
N LYS A 62 -7.50 -14.37 -13.98
CA LYS A 62 -8.38 -15.49 -13.66
C LYS A 62 -7.77 -16.49 -12.67
N GLU A 63 -6.48 -16.74 -12.74
CA GLU A 63 -5.76 -17.60 -11.80
C GLU A 63 -5.63 -16.96 -10.41
N GLY A 64 -5.51 -15.64 -10.34
CA GLY A 64 -5.63 -14.87 -9.09
C GLY A 64 -7.03 -14.98 -8.48
N GLU A 65 -8.08 -15.01 -9.32
CA GLU A 65 -9.46 -15.26 -8.88
C GLU A 65 -9.69 -16.70 -8.36
N ASN A 66 -8.93 -17.69 -8.84
CA ASN A 66 -9.22 -19.11 -8.60
C ASN A 66 -8.45 -19.75 -7.44
N LYS A 67 -7.48 -19.09 -6.82
CA LYS A 67 -6.59 -19.81 -5.88
C LYS A 67 -6.89 -19.66 -4.38
N ASN A 68 -7.65 -18.67 -3.94
CA ASN A 68 -7.75 -18.42 -2.49
C ASN A 68 -9.15 -18.23 -1.89
N ILE A 69 -10.20 -17.96 -2.67
CA ILE A 69 -11.55 -17.79 -2.10
C ILE A 69 -12.57 -18.43 -3.06
N ASN A 70 -13.39 -19.35 -2.55
CA ASN A 70 -14.50 -19.91 -3.31
C ASN A 70 -15.64 -18.88 -3.39
N PHE A 71 -15.65 -18.08 -4.46
CA PHE A 71 -16.66 -17.04 -4.69
C PHE A 71 -17.96 -17.57 -5.31
N SER A 72 -18.25 -18.86 -5.25
CA SER A 72 -19.50 -19.44 -5.80
C SER A 72 -20.76 -18.76 -5.25
N PHE A 73 -20.69 -18.14 -4.06
CA PHE A 73 -21.79 -17.38 -3.51
C PHE A 73 -21.99 -16.02 -4.21
N LEU A 74 -20.97 -15.46 -4.85
CA LEU A 74 -21.06 -14.15 -5.52
C LEU A 74 -21.96 -14.18 -6.75
N ASP A 75 -22.22 -15.35 -7.32
CA ASP A 75 -23.15 -15.48 -8.45
C ASP A 75 -24.60 -15.26 -8.01
N LYS A 76 -24.87 -15.33 -6.70
CA LYS A 76 -26.19 -15.16 -6.08
C LYS A 76 -26.44 -13.78 -5.48
N VAL A 77 -25.44 -12.89 -5.47
CA VAL A 77 -25.56 -11.54 -4.90
C VAL A 77 -25.68 -10.49 -6.02
N ASP A 78 -26.28 -9.36 -5.68
CA ASP A 78 -26.39 -8.26 -6.63
C ASP A 78 -25.02 -7.69 -7.05
N LYS A 79 -25.01 -7.01 -8.20
CA LYS A 79 -23.79 -6.48 -8.82
C LYS A 79 -23.04 -5.47 -7.93
N GLY A 80 -23.75 -4.71 -7.09
CA GLY A 80 -23.17 -3.71 -6.20
C GLY A 80 -22.39 -4.37 -5.07
N ILE A 81 -23.00 -5.34 -4.39
CA ILE A 81 -22.36 -6.12 -3.31
C ILE A 81 -21.15 -6.89 -3.87
N ARG A 82 -21.32 -7.56 -5.02
CA ARG A 82 -20.21 -8.26 -5.69
C ARG A 82 -19.03 -7.33 -5.94
N ARG A 83 -19.27 -6.14 -6.49
CA ARG A 83 -18.22 -5.13 -6.76
C ARG A 83 -17.52 -4.69 -5.48
N ALA A 84 -18.26 -4.47 -4.38
CA ALA A 84 -17.69 -4.09 -3.10
C ALA A 84 -16.78 -5.18 -2.52
N ILE A 85 -17.20 -6.46 -2.57
CA ILE A 85 -16.40 -7.60 -2.11
C ILE A 85 -15.11 -7.71 -2.92
N LEU A 86 -15.20 -7.75 -4.25
CA LEU A 86 -14.05 -7.92 -5.14
C LEU A 86 -13.05 -6.76 -5.05
N LYS A 87 -13.54 -5.53 -4.84
CA LYS A 87 -12.66 -4.38 -4.58
C LYS A 87 -11.80 -4.59 -3.34
N ASN A 88 -12.40 -5.00 -2.23
CA ASN A 88 -11.67 -5.21 -0.98
C ASN A 88 -10.70 -6.40 -1.09
N GLU A 89 -11.13 -7.50 -1.70
CA GLU A 89 -10.25 -8.64 -1.98
C GLU A 89 -9.03 -8.22 -2.79
N GLN A 90 -9.22 -7.44 -3.85
CA GLN A 90 -8.13 -6.92 -4.67
C GLN A 90 -7.15 -6.06 -3.88
N GLU A 91 -7.63 -5.18 -2.99
CA GLU A 91 -6.75 -4.38 -2.12
C GLU A 91 -5.90 -5.25 -1.21
N VAL A 92 -6.46 -6.33 -0.65
CA VAL A 92 -5.72 -7.29 0.20
C VAL A 92 -4.68 -8.04 -0.61
N VAL A 93 -5.10 -8.73 -1.68
CA VAL A 93 -4.21 -9.61 -2.46
C VAL A 93 -3.09 -8.82 -3.10
N ARG A 94 -3.39 -7.68 -3.73
CA ARG A 94 -2.36 -6.85 -4.36
C ARG A 94 -1.41 -6.25 -3.34
N THR A 95 -1.90 -5.81 -2.18
CA THR A 95 -1.03 -5.29 -1.12
C THR A 95 -0.04 -6.35 -0.66
N ILE A 96 -0.51 -7.58 -0.38
CA ILE A 96 0.38 -8.68 0.05
C ILE A 96 1.43 -8.98 -1.02
N ASN A 97 1.03 -9.05 -2.30
CA ASN A 97 1.93 -9.36 -3.41
C ASN A 97 2.96 -8.26 -3.71
N MET A 98 2.72 -7.03 -3.24
CA MET A 98 3.63 -5.89 -3.42
C MET A 98 4.65 -5.76 -2.29
N LEU A 99 4.45 -6.45 -1.17
CA LEU A 99 5.37 -6.38 -0.04
C LEU A 99 6.67 -7.15 -0.34
N GLU A 100 7.77 -6.47 -0.15
CA GLU A 100 9.11 -7.06 -0.22
C GLU A 100 9.52 -7.58 1.15
N ILE A 101 9.87 -8.86 1.23
CA ILE A 101 10.24 -9.52 2.50
C ILE A 101 11.43 -8.81 3.14
N GLY A 102 12.42 -8.37 2.34
CA GLY A 102 13.58 -7.63 2.82
C GLY A 102 13.21 -6.36 3.58
N ASN A 103 12.28 -5.56 3.03
CA ASN A 103 11.80 -4.34 3.68
C ASN A 103 11.06 -4.62 5.00
N ILE A 104 10.34 -5.75 5.08
CA ILE A 104 9.68 -6.16 6.33
C ILE A 104 10.74 -6.54 7.39
N GLU A 105 11.74 -7.33 7.01
CA GLU A 105 12.84 -7.72 7.91
C GLU A 105 13.63 -6.49 8.39
N ASP A 106 13.96 -5.56 7.50
CA ASP A 106 14.64 -4.32 7.85
C ASP A 106 13.81 -3.47 8.82
N ALA A 107 12.49 -3.38 8.58
CA ALA A 107 11.57 -2.68 9.48
C ALA A 107 11.51 -3.34 10.88
N ILE A 108 11.49 -4.68 10.96
CA ILE A 108 11.54 -5.42 12.22
C ILE A 108 12.83 -5.09 12.96
N GLN A 109 14.00 -5.13 12.31
CA GLN A 109 15.28 -4.82 12.92
C GLN A 109 15.31 -3.35 13.39
N LYS A 110 14.80 -2.42 12.59
CA LYS A 110 14.74 -1.01 12.95
C LYS A 110 13.88 -0.79 14.21
N ILE A 111 12.74 -1.45 14.33
CA ILE A 111 11.90 -1.42 15.53
C ILE A 111 12.62 -2.09 16.70
N LYS A 112 13.24 -3.24 16.49
CA LYS A 112 13.92 -4.03 17.55
C LYS A 112 15.01 -3.23 18.23
N PHE A 113 15.89 -2.61 17.47
CA PHE A 113 17.07 -1.92 18.00
C PHE A 113 16.83 -0.48 18.44
N ALA A 114 15.69 0.12 18.13
CA ALA A 114 15.36 1.46 18.62
C ALA A 114 15.10 1.43 20.14
N ASP A 115 15.60 2.42 20.87
CA ASP A 115 15.26 2.64 22.28
C ASP A 115 13.78 3.04 22.43
N ARG A 116 13.30 3.90 21.50
CA ARG A 116 11.92 4.35 21.43
C ARG A 116 11.42 4.32 19.99
N VAL A 117 10.17 3.97 19.82
CA VAL A 117 9.46 4.03 18.54
C VAL A 117 8.39 5.10 18.58
N PHE A 118 8.36 5.96 17.58
CA PHE A 118 7.33 6.97 17.42
C PHE A 118 6.43 6.64 16.22
N VAL A 119 5.13 6.67 16.41
CA VAL A 119 4.15 6.49 15.33
C VAL A 119 3.55 7.86 15.01
N PHE A 120 3.72 8.31 13.79
CA PHE A 120 3.14 9.57 13.30
C PHE A 120 2.07 9.27 12.25
N ALA A 121 0.85 9.69 12.52
CA ALA A 121 -0.30 9.49 11.65
C ALA A 121 -1.25 10.68 11.69
N ARG A 122 -2.05 10.87 10.63
CA ARG A 122 -3.04 11.95 10.53
C ARG A 122 -4.36 11.44 9.97
N GLY A 123 -5.46 12.02 10.45
CA GLY A 123 -6.81 11.72 9.99
C GLY A 123 -7.15 10.24 10.14
N PHE A 124 -7.81 9.63 9.17
CA PHE A 124 -8.25 8.22 9.27
C PHE A 124 -7.10 7.20 9.44
N SER A 125 -5.85 7.56 9.10
CA SER A 125 -4.70 6.69 9.35
C SER A 125 -4.33 6.60 10.83
N GLU A 126 -4.85 7.48 11.68
CA GLU A 126 -4.64 7.46 13.12
C GLU A 126 -5.17 6.15 13.77
N MET A 127 -6.25 5.58 13.20
CA MET A 127 -6.80 4.30 13.68
C MET A 127 -5.79 3.15 13.54
N ILE A 128 -5.05 3.13 12.44
CA ILE A 128 -4.00 2.14 12.22
C ILE A 128 -2.81 2.41 13.13
N GLY A 129 -2.40 3.67 13.26
CA GLY A 129 -1.35 4.09 14.19
C GLY A 129 -1.64 3.70 15.63
N GLN A 130 -2.91 3.84 16.06
CA GLN A 130 -3.35 3.45 17.42
C GLN A 130 -3.25 1.92 17.63
N GLU A 131 -3.63 1.10 16.65
CA GLU A 131 -3.43 -0.35 16.73
C GLU A 131 -1.94 -0.68 16.83
N MET A 132 -1.09 -0.03 16.04
CA MET A 132 0.36 -0.23 16.08
C MET A 132 0.95 0.14 17.43
N LEU A 133 0.57 1.29 17.99
CA LEU A 133 0.98 1.72 19.33
C LEU A 133 0.71 0.64 20.39
N VAL A 134 -0.55 0.19 20.47
CA VAL A 134 -0.97 -0.80 21.49
C VAL A 134 -0.19 -2.11 21.32
N LYS A 135 -0.11 -2.64 20.08
CA LYS A 135 0.59 -3.91 19.84
C LYS A 135 2.08 -3.84 20.13
N LEU A 136 2.76 -2.73 19.79
CA LEU A 136 4.16 -2.54 20.14
C LEU A 136 4.38 -2.43 21.65
N GLN A 137 3.49 -1.74 22.37
CA GLN A 137 3.55 -1.68 23.83
C GLN A 137 3.34 -3.06 24.48
N LEU A 138 2.43 -3.89 23.95
CA LEU A 138 2.22 -5.26 24.43
C LEU A 138 3.45 -6.17 24.27
N THR A 139 4.33 -5.89 23.30
CA THR A 139 5.63 -6.57 23.16
C THR A 139 6.74 -5.98 24.04
N GLY A 140 6.40 -5.05 24.94
CA GLY A 140 7.36 -4.36 25.81
C GLY A 140 8.14 -3.21 25.15
N LYS A 141 7.79 -2.84 23.91
CA LYS A 141 8.47 -1.74 23.22
C LYS A 141 8.01 -0.38 23.76
N ASN A 142 8.99 0.49 24.06
CA ASN A 142 8.69 1.88 24.38
C ASN A 142 8.21 2.60 23.11
N CYS A 143 6.89 2.73 22.99
CA CYS A 143 6.25 3.30 21.82
C CYS A 143 5.33 4.45 22.21
N GLN A 144 5.38 5.53 21.42
CA GLN A 144 4.52 6.71 21.55
C GLN A 144 3.87 7.01 20.19
N MET A 145 2.67 7.59 20.23
CA MET A 145 1.99 8.03 19.01
C MET A 145 1.63 9.50 19.11
N HIS A 146 1.80 10.23 18.02
CA HIS A 146 1.42 11.63 17.92
C HIS A 146 0.64 11.89 16.62
N THR A 147 -0.44 12.66 16.77
CA THR A 147 -1.35 13.01 15.67
C THR A 147 -1.48 14.51 15.48
N ASP A 148 -1.12 15.31 16.49
CA ASP A 148 -1.14 16.76 16.38
C ASP A 148 0.03 17.29 15.54
N PRO A 149 -0.21 18.19 14.56
CA PRO A 149 0.80 18.70 13.65
C PRO A 149 2.00 19.37 14.34
N GLU A 150 1.73 20.21 15.35
CA GLU A 150 2.79 20.96 16.02
C GLU A 150 3.60 20.06 16.96
N ILE A 151 2.95 19.09 17.58
CA ILE A 151 3.63 18.07 18.39
C ILE A 151 4.52 17.20 17.51
N ILE A 152 4.02 16.69 16.36
CA ILE A 152 4.81 15.92 15.41
C ILE A 152 6.04 16.68 14.96
N LYS A 153 5.88 17.96 14.59
CA LYS A 153 6.97 18.84 14.19
C LYS A 153 7.99 19.03 15.32
N SER A 154 7.53 19.35 16.51
CA SER A 154 8.39 19.58 17.69
C SER A 154 9.17 18.32 18.08
N ILE A 155 8.50 17.14 18.09
CA ILE A 155 9.14 15.88 18.46
C ILE A 155 10.15 15.46 17.41
N SER A 156 9.83 15.54 16.11
CA SER A 156 10.73 15.12 15.01
C SER A 156 12.09 15.87 15.04
N GLN A 157 12.12 17.10 15.59
CA GLN A 157 13.35 17.87 15.76
C GLN A 157 14.20 17.46 16.97
N LYS A 158 13.64 16.64 17.88
CA LYS A 158 14.30 16.25 19.14
C LYS A 158 14.66 14.75 19.19
N LEU A 159 14.36 14.02 18.12
CA LEU A 159 14.70 12.61 18.01
C LEU A 159 16.22 12.43 17.88
N THR A 160 16.68 11.27 18.27
CA THR A 160 18.07 10.85 18.22
C THR A 160 18.22 9.58 17.36
N LYS A 161 19.44 9.25 16.96
CA LYS A 161 19.73 8.01 16.19
C LYS A 161 19.37 6.72 16.93
N LYS A 162 19.02 6.80 18.21
CA LYS A 162 18.49 5.68 19.01
C LYS A 162 16.98 5.51 18.89
N ASP A 163 16.30 6.47 18.28
CA ASP A 163 14.87 6.45 18.08
C ASP A 163 14.54 5.92 16.67
N SER A 164 13.32 5.46 16.47
CA SER A 164 12.78 5.11 15.16
C SER A 164 11.38 5.68 14.98
N VAL A 165 11.04 6.06 13.76
CA VAL A 165 9.73 6.63 13.44
C VAL A 165 8.99 5.75 12.43
N ILE A 166 7.70 5.50 12.69
CA ILE A 166 6.79 4.86 11.74
C ILE A 166 5.81 5.92 11.26
N PHE A 167 5.87 6.28 9.99
CA PHE A 167 4.92 7.16 9.33
C PHE A 167 3.77 6.33 8.73
N VAL A 168 2.53 6.64 9.11
CA VAL A 168 1.33 5.95 8.59
C VAL A 168 0.50 6.96 7.80
N SER A 169 0.56 6.88 6.47
CA SER A 169 -0.10 7.84 5.59
C SER A 169 -0.55 7.20 4.28
N LEU A 170 -1.85 7.25 3.98
CA LEU A 170 -2.39 6.60 2.77
C LEU A 170 -1.76 7.14 1.49
N ASN A 171 -1.70 8.45 1.34
CA ASN A 171 -1.17 9.11 0.16
C ASN A 171 0.29 9.55 0.31
N GLY A 172 0.79 9.66 1.55
CA GLY A 172 2.16 10.09 1.82
C GLY A 172 2.47 11.55 1.46
N GLU A 173 1.44 12.43 1.42
CA GLU A 173 1.55 13.85 1.01
C GLU A 173 1.16 14.83 2.13
N THR A 174 0.88 14.35 3.33
CA THR A 174 0.51 15.20 4.46
C THR A 174 1.69 16.07 4.86
N LYS A 175 1.57 17.39 4.77
CA LYS A 175 2.67 18.36 4.91
C LYS A 175 3.45 18.19 6.21
N GLU A 176 2.75 18.00 7.32
CA GLU A 176 3.35 17.86 8.64
C GLU A 176 4.18 16.58 8.74
N LEU A 177 3.69 15.48 8.16
CA LEU A 177 4.42 14.21 8.11
C LEU A 177 5.64 14.31 7.20
N VAL A 178 5.51 14.97 6.04
CA VAL A 178 6.64 15.23 5.13
C VAL A 178 7.71 16.09 5.82
N THR A 179 7.31 17.13 6.56
CA THR A 179 8.26 17.95 7.32
C THR A 179 8.97 17.12 8.40
N ALA A 180 8.23 16.29 9.12
CA ALA A 180 8.82 15.40 10.13
C ALA A 180 9.77 14.35 9.52
N ALA A 181 9.41 13.79 8.35
CA ALA A 181 10.27 12.85 7.65
C ALA A 181 11.57 13.49 7.15
N LYS A 182 11.53 14.75 6.68
CA LYS A 182 12.74 15.52 6.35
C LYS A 182 13.62 15.72 7.57
N ASN A 183 13.05 16.11 8.71
CA ASN A 183 13.82 16.24 9.95
C ASN A 183 14.50 14.92 10.34
N CYS A 184 13.80 13.78 10.19
CA CYS A 184 14.35 12.47 10.44
C CYS A 184 15.48 12.12 9.46
N TYR A 185 15.28 12.39 8.17
CA TYR A 185 16.26 12.15 7.12
C TYR A 185 17.55 12.94 7.36
N ASP A 186 17.44 14.24 7.61
CA ASP A 186 18.57 15.15 7.85
C ASP A 186 19.36 14.77 9.11
N ALA A 187 18.68 14.22 10.13
CA ALA A 187 19.28 13.76 11.38
C ALA A 187 19.68 12.27 11.37
N GLU A 188 19.53 11.57 10.23
CA GLU A 188 19.79 10.11 10.08
C GLU A 188 19.01 9.25 11.09
N ILE A 189 17.78 9.63 11.37
CA ILE A 189 16.86 8.87 12.24
C ILE A 189 16.24 7.73 11.44
N GLY A 190 16.27 6.52 11.97
CA GLY A 190 15.62 5.36 11.33
C GLY A 190 14.13 5.59 11.11
N SER A 191 13.66 5.42 9.88
CA SER A 191 12.28 5.73 9.52
C SER A 191 11.66 4.67 8.62
N ILE A 192 10.39 4.33 8.92
CA ILE A 192 9.58 3.34 8.23
C ILE A 192 8.33 4.06 7.72
N LEU A 193 8.01 3.90 6.45
CA LEU A 193 6.77 4.39 5.86
C LEU A 193 5.80 3.25 5.59
N VAL A 194 4.56 3.39 6.04
CA VAL A 194 3.41 2.57 5.69
C VAL A 194 2.47 3.41 4.83
N THR A 195 2.38 3.10 3.54
CA THR A 195 1.62 3.90 2.55
C THR A 195 0.93 3.03 1.50
N ALA A 196 0.02 3.60 0.73
CA ALA A 196 -0.56 2.99 -0.46
C ALA A 196 -0.33 3.86 -1.72
N ASN A 197 0.76 4.64 -1.73
CA ASN A 197 1.14 5.48 -2.86
C ASN A 197 2.64 5.29 -3.19
N HIS A 198 2.93 4.71 -4.36
CA HIS A 198 4.29 4.47 -4.83
C HIS A 198 5.09 5.74 -5.13
N SER A 199 4.40 6.83 -5.44
CA SER A 199 5.00 8.11 -5.85
C SER A 199 4.87 9.16 -4.76
N SER A 200 4.76 8.74 -3.50
CA SER A 200 4.57 9.68 -2.39
C SER A 200 5.84 10.43 -2.03
N THR A 201 5.70 11.71 -1.66
CA THR A 201 6.81 12.55 -1.18
C THR A 201 7.47 11.97 0.09
N LEU A 202 6.70 11.34 0.98
CA LEU A 202 7.25 10.68 2.18
C LEU A 202 8.28 9.59 1.85
N LYS A 203 8.09 8.89 0.72
CA LYS A 203 8.98 7.81 0.30
C LYS A 203 10.41 8.27 0.07
N ASP A 204 10.59 9.51 -0.37
CA ASP A 204 11.91 10.07 -0.65
C ASP A 204 12.72 10.38 0.63
N TYR A 205 12.04 10.47 1.78
CA TYR A 205 12.64 10.80 3.08
C TYR A 205 12.60 9.66 4.10
N CYS A 206 11.96 8.54 3.77
CA CYS A 206 11.92 7.38 4.65
C CYS A 206 12.92 6.31 4.20
N GLU A 207 13.62 5.71 5.15
CA GLU A 207 14.63 4.69 4.89
C GLU A 207 14.00 3.38 4.38
N ILE A 208 12.91 2.96 4.99
CA ILE A 208 12.21 1.71 4.67
C ILE A 208 10.78 2.04 4.22
N ASN A 209 10.38 1.51 3.06
CA ASN A 209 9.09 1.83 2.47
C ASN A 209 8.25 0.55 2.31
N LEU A 210 7.18 0.43 3.08
CA LEU A 210 6.17 -0.62 2.98
C LEU A 210 4.97 -0.08 2.21
N VAL A 211 4.87 -0.46 0.96
CA VAL A 211 3.90 0.12 0.01
C VAL A 211 2.84 -0.89 -0.38
N GLY A 212 1.57 -0.55 -0.16
CA GLY A 212 0.42 -1.35 -0.56
C GLY A 212 -0.34 -0.77 -1.74
N PHE A 213 -1.37 -1.49 -2.15
CA PHE A 213 -2.25 -1.10 -3.24
C PHE A 213 -3.57 -0.55 -2.70
N LYS A 214 -3.96 0.65 -3.14
CA LYS A 214 -5.31 1.20 -2.98
C LYS A 214 -6.03 1.24 -4.32
N SER A 215 -7.30 0.88 -4.34
CA SER A 215 -8.16 1.08 -5.51
C SER A 215 -8.53 2.55 -5.65
N GLU A 216 -8.69 3.01 -6.90
CA GLU A 216 -9.10 4.40 -7.19
C GLU A 216 -10.57 4.67 -6.88
N GLY A 217 -11.42 3.65 -6.90
CA GLY A 217 -12.85 3.80 -6.68
C GLY A 217 -13.21 4.11 -5.23
N SER A 218 -13.88 5.25 -5.00
CA SER A 218 -14.58 5.54 -3.76
C SER A 218 -16.09 5.40 -3.97
N TYR A 219 -16.77 4.76 -3.01
CA TYR A 219 -18.24 4.68 -2.99
C TYR A 219 -18.88 5.78 -2.12
N PHE A 220 -18.06 6.69 -1.60
CA PHE A 220 -18.48 7.83 -0.78
C PHE A 220 -18.17 9.12 -1.54
N PRO A 221 -19.11 9.64 -2.38
CA PRO A 221 -18.85 10.71 -3.32
C PRO A 221 -18.54 12.06 -2.67
N ASP A 222 -19.12 12.35 -1.51
CA ASP A 222 -19.00 13.65 -0.85
C ASP A 222 -17.73 13.78 0.02
N TYR A 223 -17.09 12.67 0.31
CA TYR A 223 -15.85 12.61 1.05
C TYR A 223 -14.89 11.65 0.38
N GLU A 224 -13.69 12.10 0.11
CA GLU A 224 -12.63 11.21 -0.35
C GLU A 224 -12.13 10.29 0.79
N VAL A 225 -13.06 9.55 1.40
CA VAL A 225 -12.75 8.55 2.40
C VAL A 225 -12.32 7.27 1.67
N ARG A 226 -11.08 7.24 1.23
CA ARG A 226 -10.51 6.04 0.62
C ARG A 226 -10.24 4.97 1.65
N SER A 227 -10.28 3.73 1.22
CA SER A 227 -9.97 2.57 2.05
C SER A 227 -8.59 2.68 2.71
N ARG A 228 -8.51 2.38 4.00
CA ARG A 228 -7.24 2.20 4.75
C ARG A 228 -6.84 0.73 4.84
N LEU A 229 -7.57 -0.15 4.16
CA LEU A 229 -7.32 -1.60 4.19
C LEU A 229 -5.87 -1.96 3.82
N PRO A 230 -5.23 -1.35 2.79
CA PRO A 230 -3.83 -1.61 2.50
C PRO A 230 -2.89 -1.31 3.67
N LEU A 231 -3.10 -0.18 4.36
CA LEU A 231 -2.29 0.19 5.53
C LEU A 231 -2.51 -0.79 6.68
N GLN A 232 -3.76 -1.24 6.87
CA GLN A 232 -4.12 -2.22 7.89
C GLN A 232 -3.41 -3.56 7.66
N ILE A 233 -3.39 -4.05 6.43
CA ILE A 233 -2.72 -5.30 6.05
C ILE A 233 -1.21 -5.20 6.31
N ILE A 234 -0.57 -4.11 5.86
CA ILE A 234 0.86 -3.89 6.06
C ILE A 234 1.19 -3.83 7.56
N ALA A 235 0.44 -3.02 8.32
CA ALA A 235 0.67 -2.86 9.76
C ALA A 235 0.53 -4.19 10.50
N ARG A 236 -0.48 -5.00 10.19
CA ARG A 236 -0.68 -6.32 10.81
C ARG A 236 0.44 -7.28 10.48
N ILE A 237 0.82 -7.40 9.20
CA ILE A 237 1.93 -8.27 8.79
C ILE A 237 3.23 -7.88 9.52
N LEU A 238 3.56 -6.59 9.56
CA LEU A 238 4.75 -6.09 10.25
C LEU A 238 4.72 -6.40 11.75
N LEU A 239 3.59 -6.13 12.40
CA LEU A 239 3.47 -6.32 13.86
C LEU A 239 3.43 -7.78 14.26
N ASP A 240 2.73 -8.63 13.50
CA ASP A 240 2.67 -10.07 13.77
C ASP A 240 4.05 -10.70 13.56
N ALA A 241 4.77 -10.33 12.48
CA ALA A 241 6.13 -10.77 12.24
C ALA A 241 7.12 -10.26 13.33
N TYR A 242 6.97 -9.00 13.77
CA TYR A 242 7.76 -8.47 14.88
C TYR A 242 7.50 -9.23 16.17
N ALA A 243 6.23 -9.50 16.52
CA ALA A 243 5.87 -10.22 17.75
C ALA A 243 6.42 -11.66 17.77
N LEU A 244 6.34 -12.37 16.63
CA LEU A 244 6.93 -13.71 16.48
C LEU A 244 8.44 -13.69 16.72
N ARG A 245 9.17 -12.73 16.14
CA ARG A 245 10.62 -12.58 16.34
C ARG A 245 11.01 -12.21 17.78
N MET A 246 10.13 -11.52 18.50
CA MET A 246 10.37 -11.18 19.92
C MET A 246 10.02 -12.33 20.85
N GLY A 247 9.11 -13.23 20.49
CA GLY A 247 8.74 -14.40 21.28
C GLY A 247 9.69 -15.59 21.14
N GLU A 248 10.58 -15.59 20.13
CA GLU A 248 11.58 -16.63 19.89
C GLU A 248 12.90 -16.41 20.66
N ASN A 249 13.01 -15.33 21.44
CA ASN A 249 14.14 -15.03 22.33
C ASN A 249 13.69 -15.17 23.77
#